data_b27d9d4f705486bb6fbdc38f3be615f3
#
_entry.id   b27d9d4f705486bb6fbdc38f3be615f3
#
_cell.length_a   1.000
_cell.length_b   1.000
_cell.length_c   1.000
_cell.angle_alpha   90.00
_cell.angle_beta   90.00
_cell.angle_gamma   90.00
#
_symmetry.space_group_name_H-M   'P 1'
#
loop_
_entity.id
_entity.type
_entity.pdbx_description
1 polymer ?
#
loop_
_entity_poly.entity_id
_entity_poly.type
_entity_poly.pdbx_seq_one_letter_code
_entity_poly.pdbx_strand_id
1 'polypeptide(L)' 'MAYKIRLGGTNEFVSAIDPHAPHCYPPGEVKFVEGWSNPAAIIFLTKTSAERAKDKVWEIEGFHTTIEEML' A
#
# COMPACT_ATOMS: atom_id res chain seq x y z
N MET A 1 2.83 1.68 -17.61
CA MET A 1 1.81 2.17 -16.69
C MET A 1 2.29 2.03 -15.27
N ALA A 2 1.86 2.91 -14.38
CA ALA A 2 2.27 2.86 -12.98
C ALA A 2 1.03 2.91 -12.10
N TYR A 3 1.17 2.45 -10.85
CA TYR A 3 0.03 2.29 -9.94
C TYR A 3 0.39 2.73 -8.54
N LYS A 4 -0.60 3.21 -7.80
CA LYS A 4 -0.51 3.46 -6.37
C LYS A 4 -1.62 2.70 -5.67
N ILE A 5 -1.45 2.42 -4.39
CA ILE A 5 -2.47 1.73 -3.60
C ILE A 5 -3.07 2.71 -2.60
N ARG A 6 -4.38 2.93 -2.72
CA ARG A 6 -5.14 3.82 -1.84
C ARG A 6 -5.80 3.01 -0.73
N LEU A 7 -5.72 3.50 0.49
CA LEU A 7 -6.51 2.97 1.60
C LEU A 7 -7.98 3.31 1.35
N GLY A 8 -8.84 2.31 1.37
CA GLY A 8 -10.25 2.47 1.00
C GLY A 8 -10.97 3.57 1.77
N GLY A 9 -11.68 4.42 1.03
CA GLY A 9 -12.45 5.52 1.61
C GLY A 9 -11.64 6.71 2.09
N THR A 10 -10.33 6.76 1.80
CA THR A 10 -9.44 7.83 2.26
C THR A 10 -8.64 8.43 1.13
N ASN A 11 -7.87 9.48 1.44
CA ASN A 11 -6.90 10.06 0.52
C ASN A 11 -5.47 9.65 0.92
N GLU A 12 -5.33 8.48 1.53
CA GLU A 12 -4.03 7.95 1.97
C GLU A 12 -3.57 6.83 1.05
N PHE A 13 -2.25 6.78 0.84
CA PHE A 13 -1.62 5.83 -0.07
C PHE A 13 -0.50 5.08 0.64
N VAL A 14 -0.32 3.81 0.28
CA VAL A 14 0.74 2.98 0.85
C VAL A 14 2.10 3.61 0.58
N SER A 15 2.90 3.81 1.62
CA SER A 15 4.25 4.36 1.52
C SER A 15 5.33 3.36 1.90
N ALA A 16 5.02 2.35 2.71
CA ALA A 16 5.99 1.31 3.07
C ALA A 16 5.24 0.06 3.51
N ILE A 17 5.79 -1.09 3.18
CA ILE A 17 5.29 -2.39 3.62
C ILE A 17 6.48 -3.14 4.19
N ASP A 18 6.44 -3.46 5.49
CA ASP A 18 7.46 -4.25 6.15
C ASP A 18 6.81 -5.52 6.70
N PRO A 19 6.94 -6.66 6.01
CA PRO A 19 6.31 -7.90 6.44
C PRO A 19 6.97 -8.54 7.67
N HIS A 20 8.10 -7.98 8.12
CA HIS A 20 8.89 -8.55 9.21
C HIS A 20 9.00 -7.65 10.43
N ALA A 21 8.19 -6.59 10.52
CA ALA A 21 8.23 -5.69 11.67
C ALA A 21 7.96 -6.49 12.97
N PRO A 22 8.96 -6.62 13.86
CA PRO A 22 8.85 -7.57 14.97
C PRO A 22 7.99 -7.11 16.12
N HIS A 23 7.68 -5.82 16.20
CA HIS A 23 6.88 -5.24 17.29
C HIS A 23 5.38 -5.40 17.09
N CYS A 24 4.96 -5.98 15.96
CA CYS A 24 3.56 -6.21 15.65
C CYS A 24 3.21 -7.70 15.75
N TYR A 25 1.93 -7.99 16.00
CA TYR A 25 1.46 -9.36 15.95
C TYR A 25 0.07 -9.38 15.29
N PRO A 26 -0.06 -10.07 14.12
CA PRO A 26 1.00 -10.79 13.44
C PRO A 26 2.13 -9.86 12.99
N PRO A 27 3.32 -10.39 12.72
CA PRO A 27 4.44 -9.55 12.28
C PRO A 27 4.12 -8.80 11.00
N GLY A 28 4.59 -7.58 10.91
CA GLY A 28 4.41 -6.76 9.74
C GLY A 28 3.85 -5.39 10.06
N GLU A 29 4.16 -4.43 9.22
CA GLU A 29 3.71 -3.05 9.35
C GLU A 29 3.50 -2.45 7.99
N VAL A 30 2.41 -1.68 7.83
CA VAL A 30 2.14 -0.92 6.61
C VAL A 30 2.02 0.54 6.99
N LYS A 31 2.71 1.41 6.27
CA LYS A 31 2.64 2.85 6.48
C LYS A 31 1.93 3.51 5.32
N PHE A 32 1.21 4.57 5.63
CA PHE A 32 0.44 5.34 4.65
C PHE A 32 0.85 6.80 4.71
N VAL A 33 0.72 7.50 3.58
CA VAL A 33 0.92 8.94 3.50
C VAL A 33 -0.26 9.57 2.81
N GLU A 34 -0.61 10.79 3.19
CA GLU A 34 -1.72 11.49 2.60
C GLU A 34 -1.33 12.19 1.31
N GLY A 35 -2.22 12.11 0.34
CA GLY A 35 -2.11 12.87 -0.90
C GLY A 35 -1.61 12.05 -2.08
N TRP A 36 -2.35 12.14 -3.20
CA TRP A 36 -2.00 11.47 -4.45
C TRP A 36 -0.60 11.83 -4.93
N SER A 37 -0.22 13.10 -4.77
CA SER A 37 1.06 13.61 -5.26
C SER A 37 2.21 13.46 -4.27
N ASN A 38 1.96 12.83 -3.12
CA ASN A 38 2.99 12.69 -2.10
C ASN A 38 4.13 11.79 -2.63
N PRO A 39 5.38 12.30 -2.70
CA PRO A 39 6.49 11.52 -3.25
C PRO A 39 6.87 10.31 -2.40
N ALA A 40 6.43 10.24 -1.16
CA ALA A 40 6.69 9.09 -0.29
C ALA A 40 5.79 7.89 -0.62
N ALA A 41 4.70 8.07 -1.37
CA ALA A 41 3.84 6.97 -1.78
C ALA A 41 4.57 6.06 -2.76
N ILE A 42 4.47 4.75 -2.56
CA ILE A 42 5.13 3.78 -3.44
C ILE A 42 4.46 3.80 -4.81
N ILE A 43 5.29 3.82 -5.85
CA ILE A 43 4.85 3.68 -7.23
C ILE A 43 5.16 2.26 -7.68
N PHE A 44 4.11 1.51 -8.00
CA PHE A 44 4.25 0.15 -8.51
C PHE A 44 4.29 0.19 -10.04
N LEU A 45 5.29 -0.43 -10.62
CA LEU A 45 5.51 -0.36 -12.07
C LEU A 45 4.65 -1.35 -12.86
N THR A 46 4.12 -2.37 -12.20
CA THR A 46 3.24 -3.35 -12.84
C THR A 46 2.00 -3.56 -12.01
N LYS A 47 0.92 -3.95 -12.67
CA LYS A 47 -0.32 -4.27 -11.98
C LYS A 47 -0.13 -5.49 -11.06
N THR A 48 0.65 -6.47 -11.50
CA THR A 48 0.93 -7.66 -10.71
C THR A 48 1.60 -7.33 -9.38
N SER A 49 2.61 -6.45 -9.40
CA SER A 49 3.27 -6.04 -8.17
C SER A 49 2.34 -5.24 -7.25
N ALA A 50 1.46 -4.41 -7.82
CA ALA A 50 0.47 -3.68 -7.05
C ALA A 50 -0.54 -4.64 -6.40
N GLU A 51 -0.98 -5.67 -7.12
CA GLU A 51 -1.90 -6.66 -6.59
C GLU A 51 -1.28 -7.47 -5.45
N ARG A 52 -0.02 -7.84 -5.58
CA ARG A 52 0.71 -8.54 -4.52
C ARG A 52 0.83 -7.67 -3.27
N ALA A 53 1.14 -6.40 -3.46
CA ALA A 53 1.23 -5.46 -2.34
C ALA A 53 -0.13 -5.28 -1.67
N LYS A 54 -1.21 -5.17 -2.44
CA LYS A 54 -2.57 -5.08 -1.92
C LYS A 54 -2.91 -6.29 -1.05
N ASP A 55 -2.57 -7.49 -1.52
CA ASP A 55 -2.80 -8.71 -0.76
C ASP A 55 -2.00 -8.71 0.54
N LYS A 56 -0.77 -8.21 0.49
CA LYS A 56 0.08 -8.13 1.68
C LYS A 56 -0.48 -7.14 2.71
N VAL A 57 -1.01 -6.01 2.26
CA VAL A 57 -1.66 -5.06 3.16
C VAL A 57 -2.85 -5.70 3.86
N TRP A 58 -3.65 -6.47 3.12
CA TRP A 58 -4.76 -7.21 3.71
C TRP A 58 -4.29 -8.20 4.76
N GLU A 59 -3.24 -8.97 4.46
CA GLU A 59 -2.69 -9.96 5.38
C GLU A 59 -2.17 -9.33 6.68
N ILE A 60 -1.51 -8.19 6.58
CA ILE A 60 -0.88 -7.54 7.73
C ILE A 60 -1.89 -6.75 8.56
N GLU A 61 -2.69 -5.92 7.91
CA GLU A 61 -3.52 -4.92 8.57
C GLU A 61 -5.02 -5.21 8.48
N GLY A 62 -5.45 -6.04 7.55
CA GLY A 62 -6.87 -6.30 7.32
C GLY A 62 -7.60 -5.12 6.70
N PHE A 63 -6.90 -4.20 6.05
CA PHE A 63 -7.50 -3.04 5.41
C PHE A 63 -7.86 -3.32 3.96
N HIS A 64 -9.03 -2.83 3.55
CA HIS A 64 -9.40 -2.82 2.13
C HIS A 64 -8.68 -1.66 1.45
N THR A 65 -8.13 -1.96 0.29
CA THR A 65 -7.41 -0.96 -0.52
C THR A 65 -7.88 -1.04 -1.97
N THR A 66 -7.57 0.00 -2.73
CA THR A 66 -7.83 0.01 -4.17
C THR A 66 -6.54 0.34 -4.92
N ILE A 67 -6.39 -0.29 -6.09
CA ILE A 67 -5.26 -0.02 -6.97
C ILE A 67 -5.68 1.11 -7.91
N GLU A 68 -4.93 2.21 -7.86
CA GLU A 68 -5.19 3.38 -8.69
C GLU A 68 -4.13 3.47 -9.78
N GLU A 69 -4.57 3.54 -11.03
CA GLU A 69 -3.66 3.67 -12.16
C GLU A 69 -3.21 5.12 -12.30
N MET A 70 -1.92 5.31 -12.50
CA MET A 70 -1.33 6.61 -12.79
C MET A 70 -1.28 6.81 -14.29
N LEU A 71 -1.81 7.90 -14.76
CA LEU A 71 -1.79 8.26 -16.19
C LEU A 71 -0.52 9.02 -16.55
#